data_cc2476d58228ed057fa7f778443ac7cc
#
_entry.id   cc2476d58228ed057fa7f778443ac7cc
#
_cell.length_a   1.000
_cell.length_b   1.000
_cell.length_c   1.000
_cell.angle_alpha   90.00
_cell.angle_beta   90.00
_cell.angle_gamma   90.00
#
_symmetry.space_group_name_H-M   'P 1'
#
loop_
_entity.id
_entity.type
_entity.pdbx_description
1 polymer ?
#
loop_
_entity_poly.entity_id
_entity_poly.type
_entity_poly.pdbx_seq_one_letter_code
_entity_poly.pdbx_strand_id
1 'polypeptide(L)'
;MKRFLAVFTGAPTAMASWERLSETERRALEAKGVAAWKKWAQDHADAIVEMGGPLSRTRKVDRQGVTDVRNNLGGFTIVQAQSQDAAARLFLDHPHFTIFPGDGVEVMEVLPIPPG
;
A
#
# COMPACT_ATOMS: atom_id res chain seq x y z
N MET A 1 18.25 5.07 11.20
CA MET A 1 17.63 4.39 10.03
C MET A 1 16.97 5.40 9.14
N LYS A 2 16.84 5.08 7.88
CA LYS A 2 16.15 5.92 6.90
C LYS A 2 14.66 5.60 6.90
N ARG A 3 13.85 6.57 6.47
CA ARG A 3 12.40 6.40 6.32
C ARG A 3 12.05 6.19 4.86
N PHE A 4 11.06 5.34 4.63
CA PHE A 4 10.58 4.99 3.30
C PHE A 4 9.06 5.05 3.26
N LEU A 5 8.55 5.64 2.18
CA LEU A 5 7.12 5.61 1.89
C LEU A 5 6.85 4.36 1.05
N ALA A 6 5.97 3.51 1.53
CA ALA A 6 5.48 2.36 0.80
C ALA A 6 4.06 2.66 0.31
N VAL A 7 3.84 2.60 -0.99
CA VAL A 7 2.55 2.87 -1.61
C VAL A 7 2.00 1.56 -2.16
N PHE A 8 0.79 1.22 -1.73
CA PHE A 8 0.10 0.04 -2.22
C PHE A 8 -0.62 0.39 -3.51
N THR A 9 -0.31 -0.32 -4.59
CA THR A 9 -0.86 -0.04 -5.91
C THR A 9 -1.85 -1.11 -6.35
N GLY A 10 -2.81 -0.74 -7.19
CA GLY A 10 -3.80 -1.66 -7.72
C GLY A 10 -3.99 -1.46 -9.21
N ALA A 11 -4.11 -2.56 -9.97
CA ALA A 11 -4.40 -2.53 -11.39
C ALA A 11 -5.87 -2.88 -11.64
N PRO A 12 -6.52 -2.27 -12.65
CA PRO A 12 -7.92 -2.60 -12.97
C PRO A 12 -8.15 -4.09 -13.26
N THR A 13 -7.17 -4.78 -13.86
CA THR A 13 -7.25 -6.21 -14.17
C THR A 13 -7.31 -7.07 -12.91
N ALA A 14 -6.56 -6.73 -11.87
CA ALA A 14 -6.60 -7.43 -10.59
C ALA A 14 -7.94 -7.25 -9.91
N MET A 15 -8.48 -6.03 -9.94
CA MET A 15 -9.80 -5.73 -9.38
C MET A 15 -10.91 -6.48 -10.12
N ALA A 16 -10.80 -6.60 -11.45
CA ALA A 16 -11.77 -7.34 -12.25
C ALA A 16 -11.85 -8.81 -11.84
N SER A 17 -10.72 -9.44 -11.55
CA SER A 17 -10.69 -10.81 -11.04
C SER A 17 -11.39 -10.96 -9.71
N TRP A 18 -11.20 -9.99 -8.82
CA TRP A 18 -11.85 -9.95 -7.52
C TRP A 18 -13.36 -9.82 -7.63
N GLU A 19 -13.83 -8.95 -8.54
CA GLU A 19 -15.25 -8.71 -8.78
C GLU A 19 -15.99 -9.94 -9.32
N ARG A 20 -15.27 -10.88 -9.94
CA ARG A 20 -15.86 -12.13 -10.44
C ARG A 20 -16.17 -13.13 -9.33
N LEU A 21 -15.61 -12.95 -8.15
CA LEU A 21 -15.86 -13.82 -7.03
C LEU A 21 -17.28 -13.60 -6.49
N SER A 22 -17.87 -14.64 -5.93
CA SER A 22 -19.13 -14.51 -5.20
C SER A 22 -18.92 -13.67 -3.95
N GLU A 23 -20.01 -13.13 -3.39
CA GLU A 23 -19.93 -12.36 -2.15
C GLU A 23 -19.34 -13.20 -1.01
N THR A 24 -19.74 -14.46 -0.92
CA THR A 24 -19.22 -15.39 0.10
C THR A 24 -17.73 -15.60 -0.06
N GLU A 25 -17.25 -15.79 -1.29
CA GLU A 25 -15.82 -15.97 -1.57
C GLU A 25 -15.03 -14.72 -1.24
N ARG A 26 -15.55 -13.53 -1.62
CA ARG A 26 -14.88 -12.26 -1.29
C ARG A 26 -14.77 -12.04 0.20
N ARG A 27 -15.84 -12.29 0.96
CA ARG A 27 -15.83 -12.13 2.41
C ARG A 27 -14.83 -13.06 3.08
N ALA A 28 -14.72 -14.30 2.61
CA ALA A 28 -13.76 -15.25 3.13
C ALA A 28 -12.32 -14.79 2.88
N LEU A 29 -12.02 -14.29 1.67
CA LEU A 29 -10.71 -13.77 1.32
C LEU A 29 -10.40 -12.47 2.08
N GLU A 30 -11.37 -11.59 2.26
CA GLU A 30 -11.21 -10.37 3.05
C GLU A 30 -10.84 -10.69 4.49
N ALA A 31 -11.53 -11.63 5.11
CA ALA A 31 -11.22 -12.04 6.48
C ALA A 31 -9.81 -12.61 6.60
N LYS A 32 -9.44 -13.46 5.64
CA LYS A 32 -8.08 -14.03 5.55
C LYS A 32 -7.04 -12.96 5.34
N GLY A 33 -7.30 -12.01 4.44
CA GLY A 33 -6.40 -10.91 4.13
C GLY A 33 -6.20 -9.96 5.30
N VAL A 34 -7.28 -9.62 6.01
CA VAL A 34 -7.19 -8.76 7.20
C VAL A 34 -6.36 -9.42 8.29
N ALA A 35 -6.58 -10.71 8.53
CA ALA A 35 -5.79 -11.47 9.52
C ALA A 35 -4.32 -11.52 9.13
N ALA A 36 -4.02 -11.76 7.85
CA ALA A 36 -2.65 -11.79 7.34
C ALA A 36 -1.98 -10.41 7.44
N TRP A 37 -2.72 -9.34 7.17
CA TRP A 37 -2.20 -7.97 7.28
C TRP A 37 -1.84 -7.62 8.71
N LYS A 38 -2.71 -7.98 9.66
CA LYS A 38 -2.43 -7.79 11.09
C LYS A 38 -1.19 -8.54 11.53
N LYS A 39 -1.03 -9.78 11.06
CA LYS A 39 0.15 -10.57 11.34
C LYS A 39 1.40 -9.92 10.76
N TRP A 40 1.34 -9.47 9.52
CA TRP A 40 2.43 -8.75 8.87
C TRP A 40 2.84 -7.52 9.69
N ALA A 41 1.88 -6.74 10.15
CA ALA A 41 2.12 -5.55 10.96
C ALA A 41 2.77 -5.90 12.30
N GLN A 42 2.33 -6.98 12.94
CA GLN A 42 2.92 -7.45 14.19
C GLN A 42 4.36 -7.95 13.98
N ASP A 43 4.58 -8.70 12.91
CA ASP A 43 5.90 -9.27 12.60
C ASP A 43 6.92 -8.17 12.25
N HIS A 44 6.45 -7.02 11.77
CA HIS A 44 7.30 -5.90 11.35
C HIS A 44 7.09 -4.64 12.20
N ALA A 45 6.55 -4.77 13.40
CA ALA A 45 6.19 -3.63 14.26
C ALA A 45 7.37 -2.68 14.48
N ASP A 46 8.59 -3.20 14.63
CA ASP A 46 9.79 -2.38 14.85
C ASP A 46 10.16 -1.55 13.62
N ALA A 47 9.77 -1.98 12.44
CA ALA A 47 10.06 -1.29 11.18
C ALA A 47 8.98 -0.27 10.82
N ILE A 48 7.76 -0.39 11.34
CA ILE A 48 6.66 0.48 10.98
C ILE A 48 6.73 1.79 11.77
N VAL A 49 6.91 2.90 11.07
CA VAL A 49 6.91 4.25 11.67
C VAL A 49 5.48 4.77 11.74
N GLU A 50 4.74 4.61 10.65
CA GLU A 50 3.33 4.98 10.58
C GLU A 50 2.61 3.94 9.75
N MET A 51 1.56 3.37 10.30
CA MET A 51 0.78 2.34 9.63
C MET A 51 0.08 2.87 8.40
N GLY A 52 -0.30 4.14 8.40
CA GLY A 52 -1.06 4.74 7.31
C GLY A 52 -2.44 4.14 7.19
N GLY A 53 -2.92 4.00 5.96
CA GLY A 53 -4.23 3.42 5.73
C GLY A 53 -4.60 3.43 4.25
N PRO A 54 -5.79 2.93 3.94
CA PRO A 54 -6.31 3.01 2.57
C PRO A 54 -6.58 4.46 2.17
N LEU A 55 -6.44 4.73 0.88
CA LEU A 55 -6.65 6.05 0.31
C LEU A 55 -7.97 6.08 -0.46
N SER A 56 -8.69 7.20 -0.32
CA SER A 56 -9.95 7.42 -1.00
C SER A 56 -9.72 8.01 -2.40
N ARG A 57 -10.79 8.53 -3.00
CA ARG A 57 -10.73 9.16 -4.32
C ARG A 57 -9.75 10.33 -4.34
N THR A 58 -9.14 10.55 -5.50
CA THR A 58 -8.10 11.57 -5.69
C THR A 58 -8.68 12.86 -6.25
N ARG A 59 -8.35 13.97 -5.60
CA ARG A 59 -8.55 15.33 -6.13
C ARG A 59 -7.16 15.87 -6.48
N LYS A 60 -6.98 16.20 -7.75
CA LYS A 60 -5.71 16.78 -8.22
C LYS A 60 -5.76 18.30 -8.13
N VAL A 61 -4.68 18.88 -7.66
CA VAL A 61 -4.53 20.35 -7.60
C VAL A 61 -3.36 20.73 -8.51
N ASP A 62 -3.60 21.60 -9.45
CA ASP A 62 -2.59 22.16 -10.35
C ASP A 62 -2.92 23.62 -10.69
N ARG A 63 -2.27 24.17 -11.72
CA ARG A 63 -2.48 25.58 -12.10
C ARG A 63 -3.89 25.87 -12.58
N GLN A 64 -4.63 24.88 -13.08
CA GLN A 64 -6.00 25.05 -13.52
C GLN A 64 -7.01 24.88 -12.38
N GLY A 65 -6.56 24.56 -11.19
CA GLY A 65 -7.42 24.42 -10.02
C GLY A 65 -7.50 23.00 -9.50
N VAL A 66 -8.68 22.58 -9.10
CA VAL A 66 -8.95 21.29 -8.48
C VAL A 66 -9.79 20.44 -9.41
N THR A 67 -9.32 19.23 -9.70
CA THR A 67 -10.01 18.29 -10.59
C THR A 67 -10.06 16.90 -10.00
N ASP A 68 -11.05 16.12 -10.40
CA ASP A 68 -11.12 14.70 -10.06
C ASP A 68 -10.24 13.91 -11.04
N VAL A 69 -9.39 13.04 -10.50
CA VAL A 69 -8.56 12.15 -11.33
C VAL A 69 -8.58 10.75 -10.74
N ARG A 70 -8.15 9.78 -11.54
CA ARG A 70 -7.96 8.42 -11.08
C ARG A 70 -6.48 8.06 -11.17
N ASN A 71 -6.02 7.27 -10.21
CA ASN A 71 -4.68 6.69 -10.20
C ASN A 71 -4.74 5.30 -9.58
N ASN A 72 -3.59 4.65 -9.47
CA ASN A 72 -3.51 3.29 -8.93
C ASN A 72 -3.05 3.26 -7.48
N LEU A 73 -3.08 4.39 -6.78
CA LEU A 73 -2.63 4.48 -5.39
C LEU A 73 -3.77 4.07 -4.47
N GLY A 74 -3.57 2.98 -3.73
CA GLY A 74 -4.63 2.41 -2.89
C GLY A 74 -4.42 2.57 -1.40
N GLY A 75 -3.20 2.88 -0.97
CA GLY A 75 -2.89 3.02 0.45
C GLY A 75 -1.42 3.32 0.66
N PHE A 76 -1.03 3.53 1.90
CA PHE A 76 0.37 3.77 2.22
C PHE A 76 0.72 3.30 3.63
N THR A 77 2.02 3.07 3.83
CA THR A 77 2.65 2.83 5.13
C THR A 77 4.03 3.47 5.11
N ILE A 78 4.47 4.01 6.22
CA ILE A 78 5.84 4.51 6.35
C ILE A 78 6.63 3.54 7.21
N VAL A 79 7.77 3.09 6.69
CA VAL A 79 8.66 2.15 7.37
C VAL A 79 10.05 2.77 7.53
N GLN A 80 10.85 2.19 8.41
CA GLN A 80 12.26 2.53 8.55
C GLN A 80 13.12 1.29 8.28
N ALA A 81 14.25 1.50 7.66
CA ALA A 81 15.19 0.43 7.33
C ALA A 81 16.58 1.01 7.08
N GLN A 82 17.58 0.13 7.03
CA GLN A 82 18.97 0.53 6.77
C GLN A 82 19.17 0.94 5.31
N SER A 83 18.39 0.36 4.39
CA SER A 83 18.53 0.60 2.96
C SER A 83 17.18 0.48 2.27
N GLN A 84 17.11 0.98 1.03
CA GLN A 84 15.90 0.86 0.21
C GLN A 84 15.57 -0.62 -0.08
N ASP A 85 16.59 -1.43 -0.36
CA ASP A 85 16.37 -2.86 -0.59
C ASP A 85 15.80 -3.55 0.65
N ALA A 86 16.34 -3.24 1.83
CA ALA A 86 15.82 -3.79 3.10
C ALA A 86 14.37 -3.35 3.33
N ALA A 87 14.04 -2.09 3.05
CA ALA A 87 12.66 -1.59 3.17
C ALA A 87 11.72 -2.32 2.20
N ALA A 88 12.13 -2.49 0.95
CA ALA A 88 11.32 -3.18 -0.06
C ALA A 88 11.06 -4.64 0.33
N ARG A 89 12.06 -5.32 0.86
CA ARG A 89 11.94 -6.73 1.27
C ARG A 89 10.96 -6.96 2.41
N LEU A 90 10.62 -5.95 3.18
CA LEU A 90 9.57 -6.07 4.21
C LEU A 90 8.22 -6.44 3.60
N PHE A 91 8.00 -6.09 2.33
CA PHE A 91 6.72 -6.29 1.63
C PHE A 91 6.68 -7.52 0.75
N LEU A 92 7.71 -8.37 0.78
CA LEU A 92 7.68 -9.64 0.06
C LEU A 92 6.48 -10.47 0.52
N ASP A 93 5.73 -11.02 -0.43
CA ASP A 93 4.54 -11.84 -0.17
C ASP A 93 3.46 -11.14 0.67
N HIS A 94 3.40 -9.82 0.61
CA HIS A 94 2.44 -9.04 1.37
C HIS A 94 1.00 -9.40 0.97
N PRO A 95 0.06 -9.47 1.93
CA PRO A 95 -1.33 -9.83 1.62
C PRO A 95 -2.04 -8.88 0.66
N HIS A 96 -1.55 -7.65 0.49
CA HIS A 96 -2.09 -6.70 -0.49
C HIS A 96 -2.17 -7.30 -1.90
N PHE A 97 -1.18 -8.10 -2.30
CA PHE A 97 -1.16 -8.68 -3.64
C PHE A 97 -1.18 -10.22 -3.65
N THR A 98 -1.03 -10.87 -2.51
CA THR A 98 -1.14 -12.34 -2.42
C THR A 98 -2.55 -12.80 -2.06
N ILE A 99 -3.34 -11.96 -1.40
CA ILE A 99 -4.71 -12.27 -0.98
C ILE A 99 -5.69 -11.26 -1.57
N PHE A 100 -5.45 -9.97 -1.38
CA PHE A 100 -6.26 -8.89 -1.95
C PHE A 100 -5.89 -8.67 -3.42
N PRO A 101 -6.77 -7.99 -4.19
CA PRO A 101 -6.54 -7.76 -5.62
C PRO A 101 -5.60 -6.58 -5.88
N GLY A 102 -4.50 -6.51 -5.15
CA GLY A 102 -3.48 -5.50 -5.36
C GLY A 102 -2.49 -5.90 -6.43
N ASP A 103 -1.80 -4.91 -6.96
CA ASP A 103 -0.79 -5.08 -8.00
C ASP A 103 0.61 -5.25 -7.39
N GLY A 104 0.95 -4.39 -6.44
CA GLY A 104 2.26 -4.41 -5.79
C GLY A 104 2.40 -3.34 -4.74
N VAL A 105 3.61 -3.19 -4.26
CA VAL A 105 3.98 -2.14 -3.30
C VAL A 105 5.22 -1.43 -3.84
N GLU A 106 5.14 -0.12 -3.98
CA GLU A 106 6.26 0.71 -4.44
C GLU A 106 6.87 1.43 -3.24
N VAL A 107 8.17 1.35 -3.11
CA VAL A 107 8.89 1.82 -1.93
C VAL A 107 9.92 2.87 -2.31
N MET A 108 9.78 4.08 -1.77
CA MET A 108 10.65 5.21 -2.04
C MET A 108 11.20 5.77 -0.73
N GLU A 109 12.46 6.16 -0.73
CA GLU A 109 13.03 6.85 0.43
C GLU A 109 12.43 8.25 0.56
N VAL A 110 12.06 8.61 1.79
CA VAL A 110 11.65 9.98 2.12
C VAL A 110 12.89 10.78 2.43
N LEU A 111 13.30 11.61 1.47
CA LEU A 111 14.49 12.41 1.60
C LEU A 111 14.24 13.64 2.49
N PRO A 112 15.27 14.15 3.18
CA PRO A 112 15.12 15.37 3.94
C PRO A 112 14.86 16.56 3.00
N ILE A 113 14.06 17.51 3.48
CA ILE A 113 13.82 18.74 2.74
C ILE A 113 15.14 19.53 2.72
N PRO A 114 15.64 19.95 1.54
CA PRO A 114 16.87 20.74 1.49
C PRO A 114 16.73 22.05 2.27
N PRO A 115 17.77 22.50 2.99
CA PRO A 115 17.72 23.80 3.65
C PRO A 115 17.58 24.91 2.59
N GLY A 116 16.67 25.82 2.87
CA GLY A 116 16.32 26.91 1.95
C GLY A 116 17.36 28.01 1.83
#